data_9b04b8790ffb21aa8581c8ce61ecf736
#
_entry.id   9b04b8790ffb21aa8581c8ce61ecf736
#
_cell.length_a   1.000
_cell.length_b   1.000
_cell.length_c   1.000
_cell.angle_alpha   90.00
_cell.angle_beta   90.00
_cell.angle_gamma   90.00
#
_symmetry.space_group_name_H-M   'P 1'
#
loop_
_entity.id
_entity.type
_entity.pdbx_description
1 polymer ?
#
loop_
_entity_poly.entity_id
_entity_poly.type
_entity_poly.pdbx_seq_one_letter_code
_entity_poly.pdbx_strand_id
1 'polypeptide(L)'
;MSAVVFDTSAVIALLRGEPGAAVVAGRVGQAAMSAVNLQELVKALILRGLAISVIEEMVQELRLDLHAHDREAAFAAARLTEATRLHGSGLGDRSCMALAMKLGVPVLTTDRAWAKLKIPGLTVEVVR
;
A
#
# COMPACT_ATOMS: atom_id res chain seq x y z
N MET A 1 2.83 -14.94 -7.96
CA MET A 1 3.88 -13.98 -7.57
C MET A 1 3.43 -12.56 -7.84
N SER A 2 3.55 -11.67 -6.87
CA SER A 2 3.08 -10.30 -7.02
C SER A 2 4.06 -9.45 -7.82
N ALA A 3 3.54 -8.57 -8.66
CA ALA A 3 4.34 -7.67 -9.48
C ALA A 3 4.55 -6.29 -8.82
N VAL A 4 3.67 -5.90 -7.90
CA VAL A 4 3.72 -4.62 -7.18
C VAL A 4 3.17 -4.79 -5.78
N VAL A 5 3.39 -3.78 -4.94
CA VAL A 5 2.73 -3.63 -3.64
C VAL A 5 1.85 -2.38 -3.71
N PHE A 6 0.64 -2.47 -3.20
CA PHE A 6 -0.25 -1.31 -3.09
C PHE A 6 -0.10 -0.64 -1.73
N ASP A 7 0.18 0.67 -1.75
CA ASP A 7 -0.12 1.54 -0.62
C ASP A 7 -1.63 1.75 -0.54
N THR A 8 -2.15 1.99 0.64
CA THR A 8 -3.58 2.26 0.86
C THR A 8 -4.09 3.37 -0.05
N SER A 9 -3.31 4.43 -0.24
CA SER A 9 -3.69 5.56 -1.09
C SER A 9 -3.96 5.16 -2.55
N ALA A 10 -3.20 4.20 -3.08
CA ALA A 10 -3.39 3.72 -4.44
C ALA A 10 -4.75 3.02 -4.60
N VAL A 11 -5.12 2.18 -3.63
CA VAL A 11 -6.42 1.48 -3.67
C VAL A 11 -7.57 2.47 -3.50
N ILE A 12 -7.43 3.45 -2.62
CA ILE A 12 -8.45 4.50 -2.45
C ILE A 12 -8.65 5.26 -3.76
N ALA A 13 -7.57 5.62 -4.45
CA ALA A 13 -7.66 6.29 -5.75
C ALA A 13 -8.43 5.45 -6.77
N LEU A 14 -8.16 4.13 -6.79
CA LEU A 14 -8.88 3.20 -7.65
C LEU A 14 -10.38 3.20 -7.35
N LEU A 15 -10.75 3.02 -6.08
CA LEU A 15 -12.14 2.88 -5.66
C LEU A 15 -12.94 4.18 -5.82
N ARG A 16 -12.29 5.34 -5.76
CA ARG A 16 -12.92 6.65 -5.89
C ARG A 16 -12.82 7.26 -7.29
N GLY A 17 -12.17 6.59 -8.22
CA GLY A 17 -11.95 7.13 -9.56
C GLY A 17 -11.09 8.39 -9.56
N GLU A 18 -10.14 8.49 -8.62
CA GLU A 18 -9.21 9.63 -8.53
C GLU A 18 -8.08 9.50 -9.55
N PRO A 19 -7.30 10.56 -9.79
CA PRO A 19 -6.14 10.46 -10.68
C PRO A 19 -5.21 9.33 -10.26
N GLY A 20 -4.80 8.51 -11.23
CA GLY A 20 -4.02 7.30 -10.99
C GLY A 20 -4.84 6.02 -10.98
N ALA A 21 -6.17 6.11 -10.91
CA ALA A 21 -7.05 4.94 -10.84
C ALA A 21 -6.81 3.94 -11.97
N ALA A 22 -6.60 4.41 -13.20
CA ALA A 22 -6.38 3.54 -14.35
C ALA A 22 -5.09 2.72 -14.23
N VAL A 23 -4.03 3.33 -13.71
CA VAL A 23 -2.75 2.65 -13.48
C VAL A 23 -2.92 1.54 -12.45
N VAL A 24 -3.59 1.84 -11.33
CA VAL A 24 -3.86 0.86 -10.27
C VAL A 24 -4.76 -0.25 -10.78
N ALA A 25 -5.80 0.09 -11.54
CA ALA A 25 -6.73 -0.90 -12.13
C ALA A 25 -5.98 -1.93 -12.97
N GLY A 26 -4.99 -1.50 -13.73
CA GLY A 26 -4.17 -2.39 -14.55
C GLY A 26 -3.31 -3.38 -13.77
N ARG A 27 -3.18 -3.19 -12.46
CA ARG A 27 -2.40 -4.05 -11.57
C ARG A 27 -3.26 -4.90 -10.64
N VAL A 28 -4.58 -4.80 -10.71
CA VAL A 28 -5.48 -5.63 -9.91
C VAL A 28 -5.25 -7.11 -10.25
N GLY A 29 -5.14 -7.95 -9.22
CA GLY A 29 -4.80 -9.36 -9.37
C GLY A 29 -3.30 -9.64 -9.42
N GLN A 30 -2.45 -8.61 -9.43
CA GLN A 30 -0.99 -8.72 -9.47
C GLN A 30 -0.33 -8.06 -8.27
N ALA A 31 -1.08 -7.62 -7.28
CA ALA A 31 -0.56 -6.81 -6.19
C ALA A 31 -0.59 -7.54 -4.87
N ALA A 32 0.47 -7.31 -4.08
CA ALA A 32 0.51 -7.65 -2.67
C ALA A 32 0.12 -6.43 -1.84
N MET A 33 -0.34 -6.67 -0.62
CA MET A 33 -0.66 -5.63 0.34
C MET A 33 -0.34 -6.11 1.76
N SER A 34 0.22 -5.22 2.55
CA SER A 34 0.42 -5.47 3.98
C SER A 34 -0.92 -5.47 4.71
N ALA A 35 -1.06 -6.34 5.70
CA ALA A 35 -2.23 -6.36 6.58
C ALA A 35 -2.46 -5.01 7.28
N VAL A 36 -1.41 -4.25 7.56
CA VAL A 36 -1.54 -2.90 8.13
C VAL A 36 -2.25 -1.97 7.15
N ASN A 37 -1.87 -2.01 5.89
CA ASN A 37 -2.51 -1.18 4.85
C ASN A 37 -3.93 -1.63 4.58
N LEU A 38 -4.22 -2.91 4.66
CA LEU A 38 -5.60 -3.40 4.57
C LEU A 38 -6.45 -2.84 5.70
N GLN A 39 -5.94 -2.82 6.93
CA GLN A 39 -6.64 -2.21 8.07
C GLN A 39 -6.95 -0.73 7.81
N GLU A 40 -5.99 0.02 7.30
CA GLU A 40 -6.19 1.42 6.94
C GLU A 40 -7.27 1.59 5.88
N LEU A 41 -7.26 0.75 4.85
CA LEU A 41 -8.24 0.77 3.78
C LEU A 41 -9.64 0.50 4.31
N VAL A 42 -9.80 -0.56 5.08
CA VAL A 42 -11.11 -0.95 5.66
C VAL A 42 -11.63 0.17 6.57
N LYS A 43 -10.76 0.73 7.42
CA LYS A 43 -11.11 1.87 8.27
C LYS A 43 -11.63 3.05 7.45
N ALA A 44 -10.92 3.41 6.37
CA ALA A 44 -11.31 4.53 5.52
C ALA A 44 -12.69 4.31 4.88
N LEU A 45 -12.99 3.09 4.46
CA LEU A 45 -14.27 2.76 3.85
C LEU A 45 -15.40 2.73 4.89
N ILE A 46 -15.14 2.26 6.10
CA ILE A 46 -16.10 2.32 7.22
C ILE A 46 -16.45 3.78 7.51
N LEU A 47 -15.46 4.66 7.58
CA LEU A 47 -15.68 6.09 7.85
C LEU A 47 -16.50 6.79 6.76
N ARG A 48 -16.58 6.21 5.59
CA ARG A 48 -17.41 6.70 4.49
C ARG A 48 -18.82 6.12 4.50
N GLY A 49 -19.14 5.31 5.51
CA GLY A 49 -20.48 4.78 5.69
C GLY A 49 -20.77 3.48 4.94
N LEU A 50 -19.76 2.82 4.38
CA LEU A 50 -19.99 1.53 3.72
C LEU A 50 -20.19 0.43 4.75
N ALA A 51 -21.12 -0.49 4.46
CA ALA A 51 -21.34 -1.68 5.29
C ALA A 51 -20.15 -2.64 5.16
N ILE A 52 -19.84 -3.36 6.25
CA ILE A 52 -18.73 -4.33 6.26
C ILE A 52 -18.88 -5.37 5.15
N SER A 53 -20.10 -5.87 4.91
CA SER A 53 -20.32 -6.86 3.85
C SER A 53 -19.95 -6.34 2.47
N VAL A 54 -20.22 -5.07 2.19
CA VAL A 54 -19.84 -4.42 0.93
C VAL A 54 -18.33 -4.27 0.85
N ILE A 55 -17.70 -3.86 1.95
CA ILE A 55 -16.23 -3.71 2.02
C ILE A 55 -15.55 -5.05 1.76
N GLU A 56 -16.05 -6.13 2.37
CA GLU A 56 -15.50 -7.48 2.17
C GLU A 56 -15.55 -7.89 0.70
N GLU A 57 -16.66 -7.62 0.01
CA GLU A 57 -16.78 -7.89 -1.42
C GLU A 57 -15.79 -7.08 -2.24
N MET A 58 -15.63 -5.79 -1.93
CA MET A 58 -14.67 -4.92 -2.63
C MET A 58 -13.24 -5.43 -2.47
N VAL A 59 -12.86 -5.82 -1.25
CA VAL A 59 -11.53 -6.35 -0.96
C VAL A 59 -11.32 -7.67 -1.71
N GLN A 60 -12.32 -8.54 -1.74
CA GLN A 60 -12.24 -9.82 -2.45
C GLN A 60 -12.00 -9.61 -3.95
N GLU A 61 -12.66 -8.63 -4.56
CA GLU A 61 -12.51 -8.32 -5.99
C GLU A 61 -11.11 -7.81 -6.33
N LEU A 62 -10.39 -7.24 -5.37
CA LEU A 62 -9.03 -6.80 -5.58
C LEU A 62 -8.05 -7.96 -5.73
N ARG A 63 -8.41 -9.15 -5.30
CA ARG A 63 -7.58 -10.37 -5.38
C ARG A 63 -6.16 -10.13 -4.88
N LEU A 64 -6.07 -9.50 -3.71
CA LEU A 64 -4.79 -9.13 -3.10
C LEU A 64 -4.04 -10.36 -2.57
N ASP A 65 -2.73 -10.35 -2.76
CA ASP A 65 -1.81 -11.23 -2.03
C ASP A 65 -1.52 -10.55 -0.69
N LEU A 66 -2.28 -10.91 0.34
CA LEU A 66 -2.18 -10.29 1.65
C LEU A 66 -1.05 -10.92 2.45
N HIS A 67 -0.19 -10.05 3.00
CA HIS A 67 0.93 -10.44 3.84
C HIS A 67 0.69 -10.04 5.28
N ALA A 68 0.82 -10.98 6.20
CA ALA A 68 0.74 -10.73 7.62
C ALA A 68 1.85 -9.75 8.05
N HIS A 69 1.53 -8.89 9.01
CA HIS A 69 2.51 -7.98 9.60
C HIS A 69 3.05 -8.64 10.88
N ASP A 70 3.93 -9.60 10.69
CA ASP A 70 4.51 -10.39 11.75
C ASP A 70 5.71 -9.69 12.40
N ARG A 71 6.43 -10.40 13.28
CA ARG A 71 7.61 -9.86 13.96
C ARG A 71 8.68 -9.39 13.00
N GLU A 72 8.98 -10.18 11.97
CA GLU A 72 9.99 -9.82 10.95
C GLU A 72 9.58 -8.55 10.20
N ALA A 73 8.31 -8.48 9.77
CA ALA A 73 7.78 -7.30 9.08
C ALA A 73 7.83 -6.06 9.96
N ALA A 74 7.52 -6.20 11.25
CA ALA A 74 7.55 -5.09 12.19
C ALA A 74 8.96 -4.50 12.33
N PHE A 75 9.97 -5.37 12.47
CA PHE A 75 11.37 -4.92 12.53
C PHE A 75 11.82 -4.29 11.22
N ALA A 76 11.47 -4.88 10.08
CA ALA A 76 11.84 -4.34 8.77
C ALA A 76 11.26 -2.94 8.57
N ALA A 77 9.98 -2.74 8.91
CA ALA A 77 9.35 -1.44 8.82
C ALA A 77 9.98 -0.43 9.79
N ALA A 78 10.24 -0.83 11.03
CA ALA A 78 10.85 0.04 12.03
C ALA A 78 12.25 0.52 11.62
N ARG A 79 13.02 -0.32 10.91
CA ARG A 79 14.35 0.07 10.41
C ARG A 79 14.31 1.22 9.42
N LEU A 80 13.14 1.53 8.85
CA LEU A 80 12.97 2.65 7.91
C LEU A 80 12.68 3.98 8.62
N THR A 81 12.64 4.00 9.95
CA THR A 81 12.24 5.16 10.74
C THR A 81 13.05 6.41 10.37
N GLU A 82 14.38 6.31 10.37
CA GLU A 82 15.22 7.48 10.08
C GLU A 82 15.11 7.93 8.64
N ALA A 83 15.11 7.00 7.69
CA ALA A 83 15.02 7.31 6.27
C ALA A 83 13.69 7.93 5.87
N THR A 84 12.62 7.67 6.62
CA THR A 84 11.26 8.17 6.35
C THR A 84 10.86 9.33 7.25
N ARG A 85 11.78 9.90 8.00
CA ARG A 85 11.47 10.94 9.01
C ARG A 85 10.71 12.13 8.41
N LEU A 86 11.04 12.56 7.22
CA LEU A 86 10.42 13.71 6.56
C LEU A 86 9.25 13.33 5.65
N HIS A 87 9.27 12.14 5.09
CA HIS A 87 8.27 11.67 4.14
C HIS A 87 7.99 10.19 4.39
N GLY A 88 6.72 9.79 4.36
CA GLY A 88 6.36 8.40 4.54
C GLY A 88 6.56 7.89 5.96
N SER A 89 6.35 8.75 6.96
CA SER A 89 6.64 8.45 8.38
C SER A 89 5.54 7.70 9.10
N GLY A 90 4.40 7.45 8.48
CA GLY A 90 3.31 6.71 9.09
C GLY A 90 3.60 5.22 9.20
N LEU A 91 2.94 4.54 10.14
CA LEU A 91 3.09 3.09 10.32
C LEU A 91 2.74 2.33 9.04
N GLY A 92 1.64 2.71 8.38
CA GLY A 92 1.23 2.08 7.12
C GLY A 92 2.21 2.35 5.99
N ASP A 93 2.77 3.54 5.92
CA ASP A 93 3.75 3.92 4.90
C ASP A 93 4.97 3.00 4.97
N ARG A 94 5.55 2.88 6.16
CA ARG A 94 6.73 2.02 6.35
C ARG A 94 6.41 0.54 6.16
N SER A 95 5.21 0.11 6.54
CA SER A 95 4.79 -1.29 6.38
C SER A 95 4.76 -1.70 4.91
N CYS A 96 4.18 -0.88 4.03
CA CYS A 96 4.14 -1.22 2.61
C CYS A 96 5.50 -1.06 1.93
N MET A 97 6.29 -0.07 2.34
CA MET A 97 7.66 0.08 1.84
C MET A 97 8.50 -1.16 2.16
N ALA A 98 8.47 -1.61 3.40
CA ALA A 98 9.22 -2.79 3.83
C ALA A 98 8.78 -4.05 3.09
N LEU A 99 7.47 -4.20 2.86
CA LEU A 99 6.94 -5.32 2.10
C LEU A 99 7.45 -5.29 0.65
N ALA A 100 7.40 -4.13 0.00
CA ALA A 100 7.89 -3.97 -1.37
C ALA A 100 9.37 -4.31 -1.48
N MET A 101 10.17 -3.87 -0.52
CA MET A 101 11.60 -4.18 -0.46
C MET A 101 11.83 -5.68 -0.28
N LYS A 102 11.07 -6.32 0.60
CA LYS A 102 11.16 -7.77 0.83
C LYS A 102 10.84 -8.56 -0.45
N LEU A 103 9.82 -8.15 -1.18
CA LEU A 103 9.40 -8.83 -2.41
C LEU A 103 10.22 -8.43 -3.64
N GLY A 104 11.00 -7.36 -3.53
CA GLY A 104 11.80 -6.87 -4.65
C GLY A 104 10.96 -6.28 -5.78
N VAL A 105 9.82 -5.68 -5.47
CA VAL A 105 8.87 -5.10 -6.43
C VAL A 105 8.57 -3.64 -6.08
N PRO A 106 8.07 -2.84 -7.05
CA PRO A 106 7.69 -1.45 -6.75
C PRO A 106 6.51 -1.36 -5.80
N VAL A 107 6.47 -0.29 -5.01
CA VAL A 107 5.28 0.13 -4.28
C VAL A 107 4.58 1.23 -5.06
N LEU A 108 3.27 1.08 -5.26
CA LEU A 108 2.43 2.08 -5.91
C LEU A 108 1.75 2.95 -4.86
N THR A 109 1.90 4.26 -5.00
CA THR A 109 1.34 5.25 -4.07
C THR A 109 0.85 6.48 -4.82
N THR A 110 -0.07 7.23 -4.23
CA THR A 110 -0.45 8.54 -4.73
C THR A 110 0.31 9.68 -4.04
N ASP A 111 1.13 9.37 -3.04
CA ASP A 111 1.89 10.37 -2.30
C ASP A 111 3.16 10.76 -3.06
N ARG A 112 3.11 11.92 -3.70
CA ARG A 112 4.22 12.44 -4.51
C ARG A 112 5.49 12.67 -3.71
N ALA A 113 5.38 12.91 -2.41
CA ALA A 113 6.55 13.13 -1.56
C ALA A 113 7.45 11.90 -1.47
N TRP A 114 6.91 10.70 -1.71
CA TRP A 114 7.72 9.48 -1.69
C TRP A 114 8.75 9.42 -2.82
N ALA A 115 8.57 10.21 -3.89
CA ALA A 115 9.58 10.32 -4.94
C ALA A 115 10.89 10.91 -4.42
N LYS A 116 10.86 11.61 -3.28
CA LYS A 116 12.04 12.20 -2.64
C LYS A 116 12.78 11.23 -1.74
N LEU A 117 12.21 10.06 -1.47
CA LEU A 117 12.85 9.07 -0.60
C LEU A 117 14.07 8.47 -1.29
N LYS A 118 15.16 8.37 -0.52
CA LYS A 118 16.42 7.76 -0.98
C LYS A 118 16.73 6.56 -0.12
N ILE A 119 15.99 5.47 -0.38
CA ILE A 119 16.12 4.23 0.36
C ILE A 119 16.63 3.16 -0.59
N PRO A 120 17.87 2.66 -0.39
CA PRO A 120 18.39 1.57 -1.24
C PRO A 120 17.45 0.36 -1.18
N GLY A 121 17.14 -0.18 -2.35
CA GLY A 121 16.25 -1.34 -2.46
C GLY A 121 14.76 -1.01 -2.52
N LEU A 122 14.38 0.26 -2.37
CA LEU A 122 12.99 0.69 -2.51
C LEU A 122 12.77 1.32 -3.88
N THR A 123 11.79 0.80 -4.61
CA THR A 123 11.34 1.39 -5.87
C THR A 123 9.92 1.93 -5.65
N VAL A 124 9.74 3.24 -5.85
CA VAL A 124 8.46 3.91 -5.69
C VAL A 124 7.90 4.27 -7.06
N GLU A 125 6.63 3.93 -7.29
CA GLU A 125 5.89 4.37 -8.46
C GLU A 125 4.74 5.27 -7.99
N VAL A 126 4.85 6.56 -8.27
CA VAL A 126 3.79 7.53 -7.97
C VAL A 126 2.80 7.51 -9.11
N VAL A 127 1.54 7.16 -8.83
CA VAL A 127 0.54 6.88 -9.86
C VAL A 127 -0.28 8.09 -10.30
N ARG A 128 -0.01 9.26 -9.75
CA ARG A 128 -0.72 10.47 -10.17
C ARG A 128 0.16 11.71 -10.24
#